data_1c2c093fd13fcf74ed63338eedb50f44
#
_entry.id   1c2c093fd13fcf74ed63338eedb50f44
#
_cell.length_a   1.000
_cell.length_b   1.000
_cell.length_c   1.000
_cell.angle_alpha   90.00
_cell.angle_beta   90.00
_cell.angle_gamma   90.00
#
_symmetry.space_group_name_H-M   'P 1'
#
loop_
_entity.id
_entity.type
_entity.pdbx_description
1 polymer ?
#
loop_
_entity_poly.entity_id
_entity_poly.type
_entity_poly.pdbx_seq_one_letter_code
_entity_poly.pdbx_strand_id
1 'polypeptide(L)'
;MKLKKIASLLLAGAMMLGGTALAYDAAGEITVISREASSGTRGAFDEMMGVVVKTDEGTEDRLFEEAVLVDSTDAVVSKVEVDEQAIGYTSLGAVTENVKALPVDGIEATVENVKNGSYALARPFVLATQTGAEDELTLDFISYVLSTQGQAIVAERGYVTAVDDEATTADGSEAIVATEYTASGLSGKITLSGSTSVEKVIEALKEGYVALNPDVTVEITYSGSSAGIKDVTEGKVNIGMSSRALKEEELATLTQTTFAHDGIAVIVNLNNPIEAITSAQITSIYTGETRTWDAVEAVTEPAA
;
A
#
# COMPACT_ATOMS: atom_id res chain seq x y z
N MET A 1 -9.29 86.57 -6.07
CA MET A 1 -8.50 85.47 -6.63
C MET A 1 -9.04 84.16 -6.07
N LYS A 2 -9.80 83.43 -6.87
CA LYS A 2 -10.44 82.13 -6.44
C LYS A 2 -9.73 81.00 -7.16
N LEU A 3 -9.00 80.18 -6.40
CA LEU A 3 -8.40 78.94 -6.91
C LEU A 3 -9.47 77.89 -7.07
N LYS A 4 -9.67 77.38 -8.30
CA LYS A 4 -10.51 76.22 -8.60
C LYS A 4 -9.69 74.96 -8.37
N LYS A 5 -10.17 74.13 -7.45
CA LYS A 5 -9.69 72.75 -7.24
C LYS A 5 -10.27 71.87 -8.31
N ILE A 6 -9.42 71.26 -9.17
CA ILE A 6 -9.79 70.18 -10.11
C ILE A 6 -9.58 68.87 -9.35
N ALA A 7 -10.69 68.16 -9.10
CA ALA A 7 -10.63 66.83 -8.58
C ALA A 7 -10.54 65.83 -9.73
N SER A 8 -9.37 65.19 -9.88
CA SER A 8 -9.21 64.10 -10.86
C SER A 8 -9.69 62.79 -10.25
N LEU A 9 -10.77 62.26 -10.80
CA LEU A 9 -11.34 60.95 -10.44
C LEU A 9 -10.54 59.88 -11.20
N LEU A 10 -9.63 59.20 -10.52
CA LEU A 10 -8.96 58.00 -11.05
C LEU A 10 -9.87 56.78 -10.82
N LEU A 11 -10.54 56.36 -11.89
CA LEU A 11 -11.27 55.10 -11.93
C LEU A 11 -10.30 53.94 -12.09
N ALA A 12 -9.90 53.36 -10.97
CA ALA A 12 -9.12 52.09 -10.99
C ALA A 12 -10.06 50.95 -11.35
N GLY A 13 -10.03 50.56 -12.62
CA GLY A 13 -10.64 49.32 -13.10
C GLY A 13 -9.89 48.13 -12.56
N ALA A 14 -10.38 47.51 -11.49
CA ALA A 14 -9.92 46.17 -11.10
C ALA A 14 -10.44 45.19 -12.16
N MET A 15 -9.61 44.80 -13.10
CA MET A 15 -9.83 43.56 -13.88
C MET A 15 -9.70 42.40 -12.91
N MET A 16 -10.82 41.90 -12.44
CA MET A 16 -10.90 40.56 -11.90
C MET A 16 -10.63 39.60 -13.05
N LEU A 17 -9.41 39.13 -13.19
CA LEU A 17 -9.12 37.88 -13.90
C LEU A 17 -9.78 36.77 -13.06
N GLY A 18 -11.07 36.55 -13.27
CA GLY A 18 -11.75 35.35 -12.87
C GLY A 18 -11.20 34.22 -13.71
N GLY A 19 -10.14 33.57 -13.21
CA GLY A 19 -9.81 32.23 -13.66
C GLY A 19 -11.03 31.38 -13.34
N THR A 20 -11.80 30.98 -14.37
CA THR A 20 -12.75 29.90 -14.24
C THR A 20 -11.90 28.66 -13.93
N ALA A 21 -11.79 28.29 -12.65
CA ALA A 21 -11.43 26.93 -12.34
C ALA A 21 -12.41 26.07 -13.14
N LEU A 22 -11.92 25.26 -14.05
CA LEU A 22 -12.73 24.29 -14.75
C LEU A 22 -13.36 23.44 -13.64
N ALA A 23 -14.68 23.39 -13.60
CA ALA A 23 -15.37 22.54 -12.65
C ALA A 23 -14.98 21.10 -12.93
N TYR A 24 -14.75 20.31 -11.88
CA TYR A 24 -14.50 18.86 -12.01
C TYR A 24 -15.63 18.22 -12.85
N ASP A 25 -15.25 17.40 -13.81
CA ASP A 25 -16.20 16.71 -14.68
C ASP A 25 -16.66 15.38 -14.03
N ALA A 26 -17.71 15.43 -13.23
CA ALA A 26 -18.28 14.24 -12.60
C ALA A 26 -18.89 13.24 -13.60
N ALA A 27 -19.28 13.68 -14.81
CA ALA A 27 -19.72 12.81 -15.88
C ALA A 27 -18.57 12.20 -16.69
N GLY A 28 -17.32 12.60 -16.37
CA GLY A 28 -16.11 12.01 -16.93
C GLY A 28 -15.98 10.53 -16.60
N GLU A 29 -15.44 9.76 -17.54
CA GLU A 29 -15.24 8.33 -17.36
C GLU A 29 -14.16 8.08 -16.31
N ILE A 30 -14.41 7.18 -15.35
CA ILE A 30 -13.46 6.82 -14.29
C ILE A 30 -12.28 6.06 -14.90
N THR A 31 -11.06 6.56 -14.67
CA THR A 31 -9.83 5.83 -15.00
C THR A 31 -9.50 4.87 -13.86
N VAL A 32 -9.76 3.59 -14.05
CA VAL A 32 -9.46 2.55 -13.07
C VAL A 32 -7.97 2.17 -13.18
N ILE A 33 -7.21 2.46 -12.13
CA ILE A 33 -5.79 2.06 -12.05
C ILE A 33 -5.68 0.80 -11.20
N SER A 34 -5.13 -0.26 -11.79
CA SER A 34 -4.86 -1.52 -11.10
C SER A 34 -3.39 -1.92 -11.27
N ARG A 35 -3.03 -3.02 -10.65
CA ARG A 35 -1.67 -3.57 -10.68
C ARG A 35 -1.63 -4.79 -11.61
N GLU A 36 -0.44 -5.14 -12.02
CA GLU A 36 -0.13 -6.38 -12.74
C GLU A 36 -0.53 -7.63 -11.92
N ALA A 37 -0.73 -8.76 -12.60
CA ALA A 37 -1.19 -10.00 -11.97
C ALA A 37 -0.20 -10.61 -10.95
N SER A 38 1.09 -10.25 -11.02
CA SER A 38 2.11 -10.69 -10.05
C SER A 38 2.06 -9.91 -8.73
N SER A 39 1.29 -8.82 -8.66
CA SER A 39 1.19 -7.95 -7.49
C SER A 39 0.42 -8.62 -6.36
N GLY A 40 1.07 -8.73 -5.19
CA GLY A 40 0.38 -9.16 -3.97
C GLY A 40 -0.67 -8.15 -3.48
N THR A 41 -0.47 -6.85 -3.78
CA THR A 41 -1.45 -5.80 -3.47
C THR A 41 -2.72 -6.00 -4.26
N ARG A 42 -2.60 -6.26 -5.58
CA ARG A 42 -3.73 -6.60 -6.42
C ARG A 42 -4.44 -7.85 -5.89
N GLY A 43 -3.70 -8.93 -5.64
CA GLY A 43 -4.30 -10.18 -5.14
C GLY A 43 -5.09 -9.98 -3.83
N ALA A 44 -4.54 -9.24 -2.87
CA ALA A 44 -5.21 -8.94 -1.60
C ALA A 44 -6.44 -8.02 -1.81
N PHE A 45 -6.28 -6.94 -2.57
CA PHE A 45 -7.35 -5.99 -2.87
C PHE A 45 -8.51 -6.64 -3.62
N ASP A 46 -8.21 -7.36 -4.70
CA ASP A 46 -9.22 -8.00 -5.56
C ASP A 46 -10.01 -9.06 -4.79
N GLU A 47 -9.35 -9.82 -3.90
CA GLU A 47 -10.03 -10.79 -3.03
C GLU A 47 -10.92 -10.11 -2.00
N MET A 48 -10.42 -9.08 -1.30
CA MET A 48 -11.18 -8.35 -0.27
C MET A 48 -12.37 -7.58 -0.87
N MET A 49 -12.21 -7.02 -2.07
CA MET A 49 -13.27 -6.26 -2.76
C MET A 49 -14.14 -7.16 -3.65
N GLY A 50 -13.93 -8.45 -3.68
CA GLY A 50 -14.70 -9.37 -4.51
C GLY A 50 -14.57 -9.11 -6.01
N VAL A 51 -13.48 -8.46 -6.45
CA VAL A 51 -13.14 -8.34 -7.87
C VAL A 51 -12.68 -9.70 -8.40
N VAL A 52 -11.99 -10.48 -7.56
CA VAL A 52 -11.72 -11.90 -7.80
C VAL A 52 -12.62 -12.74 -6.90
N VAL A 53 -13.33 -13.68 -7.48
CA VAL A 53 -14.25 -14.59 -6.78
C VAL A 53 -13.90 -16.05 -7.00
N LYS A 54 -14.08 -16.87 -5.96
CA LYS A 54 -13.96 -18.34 -6.07
C LYS A 54 -15.31 -18.88 -6.51
N THR A 55 -15.30 -19.70 -7.56
CA THR A 55 -16.46 -20.41 -8.10
C THR A 55 -16.23 -21.91 -8.07
N ASP A 56 -17.26 -22.70 -8.34
CA ASP A 56 -17.15 -24.16 -8.43
C ASP A 56 -16.22 -24.60 -9.59
N GLU A 57 -16.03 -23.73 -10.59
CA GLU A 57 -15.19 -23.98 -11.77
C GLU A 57 -13.74 -23.45 -11.60
N GLY A 58 -13.45 -22.74 -10.48
CA GLY A 58 -12.14 -22.15 -10.19
C GLY A 58 -12.22 -20.71 -9.71
N THR A 59 -11.24 -19.90 -10.12
CA THR A 59 -11.19 -18.48 -9.76
C THR A 59 -11.54 -17.64 -10.97
N GLU A 60 -12.49 -16.72 -10.81
CA GLU A 60 -12.90 -15.74 -11.81
C GLU A 60 -12.33 -14.38 -11.46
N ASP A 61 -11.55 -13.79 -12.37
CA ASP A 61 -11.07 -12.40 -12.30
C ASP A 61 -12.06 -11.52 -13.08
N ARG A 62 -12.74 -10.63 -12.37
CA ARG A 62 -13.75 -9.70 -12.91
C ARG A 62 -13.24 -8.29 -13.07
N LEU A 63 -11.90 -8.10 -12.99
CA LEU A 63 -11.34 -6.78 -13.20
C LEU A 63 -11.78 -6.22 -14.54
N PHE A 64 -12.20 -4.96 -14.52
CA PHE A 64 -12.58 -4.20 -15.70
C PHE A 64 -11.51 -4.28 -16.80
N GLU A 65 -11.90 -4.70 -18.00
CA GLU A 65 -10.97 -4.99 -19.11
C GLU A 65 -10.16 -3.76 -19.56
N GLU A 66 -10.71 -2.54 -19.40
CA GLU A 66 -10.05 -1.29 -19.75
C GLU A 66 -9.27 -0.68 -18.58
N ALA A 67 -9.13 -1.38 -17.44
CA ALA A 67 -8.32 -0.92 -16.33
C ALA A 67 -6.85 -0.73 -16.75
N VAL A 68 -6.25 0.39 -16.35
CA VAL A 68 -4.85 0.69 -16.61
C VAL A 68 -3.98 -0.10 -15.64
N LEU A 69 -3.22 -1.06 -16.18
CA LEU A 69 -2.32 -1.89 -15.37
C LEU A 69 -0.94 -1.23 -15.24
N VAL A 70 -0.43 -1.14 -14.01
CA VAL A 70 0.91 -0.62 -13.69
C VAL A 70 1.71 -1.64 -12.89
N ASP A 71 3.03 -1.55 -12.94
CA ASP A 71 3.97 -2.56 -12.44
C ASP A 71 4.53 -2.29 -11.04
N SER A 72 4.22 -1.13 -10.44
CA SER A 72 4.74 -0.78 -9.12
C SER A 72 3.75 0.01 -8.27
N THR A 73 3.99 0.03 -6.96
CA THR A 73 3.22 0.79 -5.98
C THR A 73 3.28 2.29 -6.28
N ASP A 74 4.46 2.82 -6.56
CA ASP A 74 4.66 4.24 -6.87
C ASP A 74 4.05 4.64 -8.22
N ALA A 75 3.97 3.71 -9.19
CA ALA A 75 3.32 3.97 -10.47
C ALA A 75 1.81 4.19 -10.33
N VAL A 76 1.13 3.53 -9.37
CA VAL A 76 -0.28 3.80 -9.05
C VAL A 76 -0.42 5.24 -8.56
N VAL A 77 0.37 5.65 -7.56
CA VAL A 77 0.32 7.00 -6.99
C VAL A 77 0.57 8.04 -8.08
N SER A 78 1.61 7.85 -8.90
CA SER A 78 1.96 8.79 -9.99
C SER A 78 0.86 8.91 -11.06
N LYS A 79 0.12 7.83 -11.35
CA LYS A 79 -1.00 7.88 -12.29
C LYS A 79 -2.18 8.63 -11.71
N VAL A 80 -2.53 8.37 -10.45
CA VAL A 80 -3.64 9.06 -9.76
C VAL A 80 -3.33 10.54 -9.56
N GLU A 81 -2.06 10.91 -9.28
CA GLU A 81 -1.64 12.30 -9.10
C GLU A 81 -1.94 13.17 -10.35
N VAL A 82 -1.78 12.63 -11.55
CA VAL A 82 -1.88 13.39 -12.81
C VAL A 82 -3.22 13.25 -13.53
N ASP A 83 -4.10 12.37 -13.08
CA ASP A 83 -5.40 12.11 -13.71
C ASP A 83 -6.54 12.37 -12.71
N GLU A 84 -7.31 13.45 -12.94
CA GLU A 84 -8.42 13.86 -12.06
C GLU A 84 -9.55 12.82 -12.01
N GLN A 85 -9.67 11.96 -13.03
CA GLN A 85 -10.68 10.91 -13.11
C GLN A 85 -10.21 9.58 -12.52
N ALA A 86 -8.93 9.49 -12.09
CA ALA A 86 -8.37 8.23 -11.64
C ALA A 86 -8.83 7.82 -10.23
N ILE A 87 -9.05 6.51 -10.09
CA ILE A 87 -9.07 5.79 -8.82
C ILE A 87 -8.00 4.72 -8.85
N GLY A 88 -7.31 4.55 -7.73
CA GLY A 88 -6.28 3.51 -7.57
C GLY A 88 -6.24 3.02 -6.12
N TYR A 89 -5.40 2.03 -5.87
CA TYR A 89 -5.11 1.54 -4.53
C TYR A 89 -3.61 1.38 -4.32
N THR A 90 -3.14 1.68 -3.12
CA THR A 90 -1.72 1.65 -2.80
C THR A 90 -1.51 1.20 -1.35
N SER A 91 -0.26 0.87 -0.98
CA SER A 91 0.14 0.68 0.42
C SER A 91 -0.05 1.98 1.21
N LEU A 92 -0.54 1.92 2.44
CA LEU A 92 -0.71 3.08 3.30
C LEU A 92 0.59 3.88 3.47
N GLY A 93 1.73 3.19 3.66
CA GLY A 93 3.04 3.84 3.74
C GLY A 93 3.55 4.46 2.42
N ALA A 94 2.85 4.24 1.31
CA ALA A 94 3.16 4.85 0.01
C ALA A 94 2.27 6.05 -0.34
N VAL A 95 1.22 6.33 0.43
CA VAL A 95 0.38 7.51 0.24
C VAL A 95 1.22 8.78 0.39
N THR A 96 1.06 9.72 -0.54
CA THR A 96 1.75 11.00 -0.55
C THR A 96 0.73 12.14 -0.39
N GLU A 97 1.23 13.35 -0.12
CA GLU A 97 0.41 14.57 -0.05
C GLU A 97 -0.23 14.97 -1.40
N ASN A 98 0.18 14.33 -2.50
CA ASN A 98 -0.28 14.62 -3.86
C ASN A 98 -1.53 13.81 -4.27
N VAL A 99 -1.99 12.91 -3.42
CA VAL A 99 -3.21 12.12 -3.64
C VAL A 99 -4.09 12.13 -2.41
N LYS A 100 -5.40 11.92 -2.60
CA LYS A 100 -6.36 11.83 -1.52
C LYS A 100 -6.70 10.37 -1.24
N ALA A 101 -6.42 9.90 -0.01
CA ALA A 101 -6.90 8.61 0.47
C ALA A 101 -8.36 8.75 0.93
N LEU A 102 -9.23 7.86 0.46
CA LEU A 102 -10.64 7.84 0.82
C LEU A 102 -10.88 6.92 2.02
N PRO A 103 -11.70 7.33 3.00
CA PRO A 103 -12.30 6.40 3.94
C PRO A 103 -13.11 5.34 3.19
N VAL A 104 -12.96 4.08 3.60
CA VAL A 104 -13.73 2.95 3.06
C VAL A 104 -14.74 2.50 4.11
N ASP A 105 -16.02 2.43 3.75
CA ASP A 105 -17.12 2.12 4.66
C ASP A 105 -17.12 3.00 5.92
N GLY A 106 -16.72 4.28 5.76
CA GLY A 106 -16.63 5.26 6.85
C GLY A 106 -15.38 5.16 7.73
N ILE A 107 -14.44 4.25 7.43
CA ILE A 107 -13.20 4.06 8.20
C ILE A 107 -11.99 4.56 7.40
N GLU A 108 -11.21 5.45 7.99
CA GLU A 108 -9.98 5.97 7.38
C GLU A 108 -8.86 4.92 7.36
N ALA A 109 -8.06 4.92 6.28
CA ALA A 109 -6.84 4.13 6.18
C ALA A 109 -5.75 4.75 7.05
N THR A 110 -5.68 4.37 8.32
CA THR A 110 -4.66 4.82 9.28
C THR A 110 -3.96 3.65 9.94
N VAL A 111 -2.73 3.86 10.42
CA VAL A 111 -1.98 2.84 11.18
C VAL A 111 -2.79 2.36 12.38
N GLU A 112 -3.48 3.27 13.08
CA GLU A 112 -4.31 2.95 14.24
C GLU A 112 -5.49 2.04 13.85
N ASN A 113 -6.22 2.36 12.77
CA ASN A 113 -7.36 1.59 12.30
C ASN A 113 -6.96 0.23 11.72
N VAL A 114 -5.78 0.12 11.13
CA VAL A 114 -5.18 -1.16 10.73
C VAL A 114 -4.82 -1.99 11.98
N LYS A 115 -4.16 -1.37 12.97
CA LYS A 115 -3.73 -2.05 14.21
C LYS A 115 -4.90 -2.57 15.04
N ASN A 116 -5.97 -1.79 15.17
CA ASN A 116 -7.14 -2.20 15.97
C ASN A 116 -8.15 -3.06 15.18
N GLY A 117 -7.87 -3.35 13.90
CA GLY A 117 -8.70 -4.21 13.05
C GLY A 117 -9.99 -3.56 12.53
N SER A 118 -10.21 -2.25 12.73
CA SER A 118 -11.39 -1.56 12.21
C SER A 118 -11.30 -1.30 10.70
N TYR A 119 -10.10 -1.13 10.14
CA TYR A 119 -9.90 -0.96 8.70
C TYR A 119 -9.84 -2.32 7.99
N ALA A 120 -10.85 -2.61 7.17
CA ALA A 120 -11.01 -3.93 6.56
C ALA A 120 -9.95 -4.29 5.50
N LEU A 121 -9.35 -3.29 4.82
CA LEU A 121 -8.35 -3.51 3.79
C LEU A 121 -6.94 -3.62 4.39
N ALA A 122 -6.77 -4.47 5.39
CA ALA A 122 -5.49 -4.75 6.04
C ALA A 122 -4.89 -6.08 5.55
N ARG A 123 -3.56 -6.13 5.48
CA ARG A 123 -2.83 -7.31 4.98
C ARG A 123 -1.46 -7.45 5.64
N PRO A 124 -0.87 -8.66 5.71
CA PRO A 124 0.49 -8.85 6.18
C PRO A 124 1.52 -8.47 5.10
N PHE A 125 2.68 -7.98 5.56
CA PHE A 125 3.93 -8.02 4.82
C PHE A 125 4.75 -9.21 5.29
N VAL A 126 5.22 -10.02 4.35
CA VAL A 126 5.76 -11.33 4.58
C VAL A 126 7.16 -11.47 3.97
N LEU A 127 8.07 -12.06 4.73
CA LEU A 127 9.30 -12.67 4.25
C LEU A 127 9.06 -14.19 4.16
N ALA A 128 9.33 -14.78 3.00
CA ALA A 128 9.18 -16.20 2.76
C ALA A 128 10.57 -16.83 2.54
N THR A 129 10.82 -17.95 3.19
CA THR A 129 12.05 -18.75 3.02
C THR A 129 11.72 -20.19 2.66
N GLN A 130 12.65 -20.93 2.07
CA GLN A 130 12.48 -22.37 1.88
C GLN A 130 12.54 -23.09 3.22
N THR A 131 11.47 -23.80 3.59
CA THR A 131 11.38 -24.50 4.88
C THR A 131 12.54 -25.49 5.08
N GLY A 132 13.33 -25.26 6.13
CA GLY A 132 14.43 -26.13 6.51
C GLY A 132 15.68 -26.02 5.61
N ALA A 133 15.73 -25.03 4.73
CA ALA A 133 16.89 -24.75 3.88
C ALA A 133 17.48 -23.34 4.11
N GLU A 134 17.01 -22.65 5.14
CA GLU A 134 17.49 -21.32 5.51
C GLU A 134 18.94 -21.41 6.03
N ASP A 135 19.82 -20.58 5.48
CA ASP A 135 21.16 -20.42 6.01
C ASP A 135 21.18 -19.49 7.24
N GLU A 136 22.26 -19.54 8.00
CA GLU A 136 22.44 -18.78 9.24
C GLU A 136 22.33 -17.26 9.00
N LEU A 137 22.86 -16.77 7.89
CA LEU A 137 22.84 -15.34 7.54
C LEU A 137 21.42 -14.86 7.20
N THR A 138 20.64 -15.68 6.50
CA THR A 138 19.22 -15.41 6.20
C THR A 138 18.40 -15.33 7.48
N LEU A 139 18.59 -16.28 8.41
CA LEU A 139 17.90 -16.30 9.69
C LEU A 139 18.31 -15.11 10.58
N ASP A 140 19.56 -14.70 10.54
CA ASP A 140 20.07 -13.53 11.26
C ASP A 140 19.42 -12.24 10.76
N PHE A 141 19.30 -12.07 9.45
CA PHE A 141 18.57 -10.92 8.87
C PHE A 141 17.10 -10.90 9.30
N ILE A 142 16.41 -12.04 9.27
CA ILE A 142 15.00 -12.14 9.73
C ILE A 142 14.92 -11.83 11.22
N SER A 143 15.85 -12.30 12.03
CA SER A 143 15.93 -11.98 13.46
C SER A 143 16.08 -10.47 13.70
N TYR A 144 16.94 -9.81 12.91
CA TYR A 144 17.07 -8.35 12.95
C TYR A 144 15.75 -7.66 12.57
N VAL A 145 15.08 -8.08 11.50
CA VAL A 145 13.80 -7.50 11.07
C VAL A 145 12.74 -7.57 12.16
N LEU A 146 12.68 -8.67 12.92
CA LEU A 146 11.75 -8.88 14.03
C LEU A 146 12.25 -8.31 15.37
N SER A 147 13.46 -7.78 15.44
CA SER A 147 14.02 -7.21 16.66
C SER A 147 13.39 -5.86 17.03
N THR A 148 13.66 -5.40 18.25
CA THR A 148 13.26 -4.06 18.71
C THR A 148 13.73 -2.95 17.74
N GLN A 149 14.97 -3.04 17.22
CA GLN A 149 15.52 -2.08 16.27
C GLN A 149 14.80 -2.16 14.90
N GLY A 150 14.59 -3.36 14.37
CA GLY A 150 13.88 -3.57 13.11
C GLY A 150 12.43 -3.12 13.18
N GLN A 151 11.73 -3.45 14.25
CA GLN A 151 10.34 -3.09 14.43
C GLN A 151 10.13 -1.58 14.70
N ALA A 152 11.12 -0.90 15.31
CA ALA A 152 11.12 0.56 15.40
C ALA A 152 11.17 1.21 14.00
N ILE A 153 11.96 0.66 13.07
CA ILE A 153 11.99 1.09 11.66
C ILE A 153 10.63 0.84 10.98
N VAL A 154 10.00 -0.33 11.20
CA VAL A 154 8.66 -0.63 10.67
C VAL A 154 7.66 0.44 11.11
N ALA A 155 7.62 0.78 12.40
CA ALA A 155 6.75 1.80 12.96
C ALA A 155 7.06 3.20 12.40
N GLU A 156 8.34 3.58 12.30
CA GLU A 156 8.77 4.87 11.74
C GLU A 156 8.35 5.05 10.28
N ARG A 157 8.30 3.96 9.51
CA ARG A 157 7.85 3.95 8.11
C ARG A 157 6.33 3.93 7.95
N GLY A 158 5.56 4.02 9.04
CA GLY A 158 4.10 4.13 9.02
C GLY A 158 3.37 2.81 8.82
N TYR A 159 3.99 1.70 9.23
CA TYR A 159 3.37 0.37 9.22
C TYR A 159 3.06 -0.12 10.64
N VAL A 160 2.14 -1.06 10.77
CA VAL A 160 1.88 -1.74 12.04
C VAL A 160 2.94 -2.81 12.24
N THR A 161 3.55 -2.83 13.42
CA THR A 161 4.55 -3.83 13.81
C THR A 161 3.94 -5.24 13.87
N ALA A 162 4.74 -6.25 13.55
CA ALA A 162 4.35 -7.66 13.67
C ALA A 162 4.59 -8.23 15.07
N VAL A 163 5.27 -7.46 15.93
CA VAL A 163 5.56 -7.83 17.30
C VAL A 163 4.87 -6.84 18.23
N ASP A 164 4.25 -7.34 19.28
CA ASP A 164 3.65 -6.50 20.30
C ASP A 164 4.61 -6.33 21.49
N ASP A 165 4.55 -5.16 22.13
CA ASP A 165 5.27 -4.90 23.39
C ASP A 165 4.65 -5.71 24.57
N GLU A 166 3.48 -6.34 24.35
CA GLU A 166 2.79 -7.16 25.34
C GLU A 166 2.83 -8.65 24.94
N ALA A 167 3.05 -9.51 25.93
CA ALA A 167 3.25 -10.95 25.75
C ALA A 167 2.02 -11.75 25.26
N THR A 168 0.89 -11.07 25.02
CA THR A 168 -0.35 -11.72 24.62
C THR A 168 -1.13 -10.85 23.64
N THR A 169 -1.50 -11.40 22.50
CA THR A 169 -2.36 -10.73 21.52
C THR A 169 -3.81 -10.65 22.03
N ALA A 170 -4.63 -9.78 21.44
CA ALA A 170 -6.05 -9.61 21.81
C ALA A 170 -6.88 -10.90 21.66
N ASP A 171 -6.44 -11.86 20.85
CA ASP A 171 -7.08 -13.18 20.67
C ASP A 171 -6.55 -14.26 21.61
N GLY A 172 -5.59 -13.93 22.50
CA GLY A 172 -5.02 -14.85 23.50
C GLY A 172 -3.89 -15.73 22.97
N SER A 173 -3.39 -15.50 21.74
CA SER A 173 -2.20 -16.18 21.23
C SER A 173 -0.92 -15.57 21.86
N GLU A 174 0.17 -16.35 21.92
CA GLU A 174 1.47 -15.81 22.34
C GLU A 174 1.95 -14.78 21.30
N ALA A 175 2.15 -13.54 21.74
CA ALA A 175 2.74 -12.50 20.92
C ALA A 175 4.22 -12.78 20.67
N ILE A 176 4.71 -12.47 19.49
CA ILE A 176 6.14 -12.42 19.24
C ILE A 176 6.68 -11.17 19.94
N VAL A 177 7.39 -11.37 21.06
CA VAL A 177 8.03 -10.26 21.78
C VAL A 177 9.32 -9.92 21.09
N ALA A 178 9.46 -8.65 20.67
CA ALA A 178 10.70 -8.16 20.09
C ALA A 178 11.83 -8.23 21.11
N THR A 179 12.98 -8.78 20.69
CA THR A 179 14.21 -8.79 21.47
C THR A 179 15.22 -7.82 20.86
N GLU A 180 16.14 -7.32 21.68
CA GLU A 180 17.22 -6.49 21.16
C GLU A 180 18.15 -7.31 20.25
N TYR A 181 18.43 -6.80 19.05
CA TYR A 181 19.36 -7.44 18.12
C TYR A 181 20.81 -7.08 18.48
N THR A 182 21.67 -8.06 18.43
CA THR A 182 23.11 -7.88 18.55
C THR A 182 23.78 -8.44 17.28
N ALA A 183 24.68 -7.66 16.68
CA ALA A 183 25.39 -8.05 15.47
C ALA A 183 26.08 -9.41 15.65
N SER A 184 25.83 -10.31 14.69
CA SER A 184 26.32 -11.69 14.73
C SER A 184 27.79 -11.84 14.29
N GLY A 185 28.32 -10.82 13.59
CA GLY A 185 29.67 -10.91 12.97
C GLY A 185 29.71 -11.82 11.75
N LEU A 186 28.58 -12.22 11.22
CA LEU A 186 28.47 -12.98 9.97
C LEU A 186 28.89 -12.12 8.78
N SER A 187 29.25 -12.77 7.69
CA SER A 187 29.63 -12.13 6.43
C SER A 187 29.05 -12.89 5.26
N GLY A 188 28.79 -12.20 4.15
CA GLY A 188 28.27 -12.84 2.95
C GLY A 188 27.25 -12.00 2.21
N LYS A 189 26.40 -12.68 1.43
CA LYS A 189 25.36 -12.03 0.62
C LYS A 189 24.02 -12.66 0.86
N ILE A 190 23.00 -11.80 1.06
CA ILE A 190 21.59 -12.17 1.11
C ILE A 190 20.91 -11.58 -0.13
N THR A 191 20.08 -12.36 -0.79
CA THR A 191 19.31 -11.95 -1.96
C THR A 191 17.81 -12.00 -1.65
N LEU A 192 17.09 -10.91 -1.99
CA LEU A 192 15.66 -10.80 -1.83
C LEU A 192 15.01 -10.52 -3.18
N SER A 193 13.80 -11.04 -3.41
CA SER A 193 12.99 -10.72 -4.59
C SER A 193 11.52 -10.61 -4.19
N GLY A 194 10.77 -9.69 -4.79
CA GLY A 194 9.32 -9.68 -4.60
C GLY A 194 8.61 -8.34 -4.59
N SER A 195 7.73 -8.16 -3.64
CA SER A 195 6.76 -7.08 -3.57
C SER A 195 7.37 -5.68 -3.62
N THR A 196 6.82 -4.81 -4.49
CA THR A 196 7.14 -3.38 -4.55
C THR A 196 6.53 -2.59 -3.41
N SER A 197 5.49 -3.11 -2.74
CA SER A 197 4.84 -2.41 -1.62
C SER A 197 5.68 -2.39 -0.35
N VAL A 198 6.62 -3.32 -0.21
CA VAL A 198 7.54 -3.38 0.94
C VAL A 198 8.81 -2.55 0.74
N GLU A 199 9.02 -1.98 -0.45
CA GLU A 199 10.28 -1.32 -0.85
C GLU A 199 10.76 -0.32 0.20
N LYS A 200 9.90 0.65 0.58
CA LYS A 200 10.29 1.72 1.52
C LYS A 200 10.70 1.20 2.90
N VAL A 201 10.06 0.17 3.40
CA VAL A 201 10.38 -0.40 4.71
C VAL A 201 11.57 -1.36 4.63
N ILE A 202 11.64 -2.18 3.58
CA ILE A 202 12.72 -3.18 3.47
C ILE A 202 14.08 -2.54 3.15
N GLU A 203 14.12 -1.45 2.37
CA GLU A 203 15.35 -0.68 2.17
C GLU A 203 15.84 -0.05 3.48
N ALA A 204 14.96 0.51 4.31
CA ALA A 204 15.34 1.05 5.61
C ALA A 204 15.82 -0.05 6.58
N LEU A 205 15.17 -1.22 6.58
CA LEU A 205 15.60 -2.38 7.36
C LEU A 205 16.98 -2.89 6.90
N LYS A 206 17.20 -2.97 5.58
CA LYS A 206 18.50 -3.31 5.00
C LYS A 206 19.58 -2.32 5.43
N GLU A 207 19.33 -1.01 5.31
CA GLU A 207 20.27 0.03 5.73
C GLU A 207 20.66 -0.13 7.21
N GLY A 208 19.68 -0.33 8.09
CA GLY A 208 19.91 -0.53 9.51
C GLY A 208 20.66 -1.84 9.81
N TYR A 209 20.34 -2.92 9.11
CA TYR A 209 21.04 -4.20 9.26
C TYR A 209 22.50 -4.14 8.82
N VAL A 210 22.77 -3.59 7.63
CA VAL A 210 24.14 -3.47 7.08
C VAL A 210 25.00 -2.52 7.92
N ALA A 211 24.40 -1.46 8.51
CA ALA A 211 25.13 -0.59 9.43
C ALA A 211 25.68 -1.33 10.67
N LEU A 212 24.97 -2.37 11.14
CA LEU A 212 25.40 -3.23 12.24
C LEU A 212 26.29 -4.40 11.77
N ASN A 213 26.14 -4.83 10.50
CA ASN A 213 26.83 -5.99 9.91
C ASN A 213 27.55 -5.56 8.61
N PRO A 214 28.68 -4.81 8.71
CA PRO A 214 29.31 -4.18 7.54
C PRO A 214 29.94 -5.18 6.55
N ASP A 215 30.12 -6.43 6.94
CA ASP A 215 30.64 -7.50 6.08
C ASP A 215 29.53 -8.27 5.32
N VAL A 216 28.27 -7.81 5.45
CA VAL A 216 27.11 -8.39 4.76
C VAL A 216 26.65 -7.47 3.62
N THR A 217 26.35 -8.08 2.47
CA THR A 217 25.69 -7.42 1.33
C THR A 217 24.26 -7.92 1.20
N VAL A 218 23.30 -7.00 1.07
CA VAL A 218 21.89 -7.33 0.84
C VAL A 218 21.48 -6.78 -0.53
N GLU A 219 21.13 -7.69 -1.46
CA GLU A 219 20.68 -7.36 -2.81
C GLU A 219 19.16 -7.59 -2.93
N ILE A 220 18.43 -6.61 -3.46
CA ILE A 220 16.98 -6.66 -3.54
C ILE A 220 16.52 -6.43 -4.98
N THR A 221 15.54 -7.24 -5.42
CA THR A 221 14.84 -7.07 -6.71
C THR A 221 13.34 -6.93 -6.47
N TYR A 222 12.75 -5.87 -6.99
CA TYR A 222 11.31 -5.61 -6.87
C TYR A 222 10.57 -6.11 -8.11
N SER A 223 10.01 -7.32 -8.04
CA SER A 223 9.44 -8.07 -9.16
C SER A 223 7.94 -8.42 -9.00
N GLY A 224 7.34 -7.97 -7.88
CA GLY A 224 5.99 -8.37 -7.46
C GLY A 224 5.99 -9.63 -6.59
N SER A 225 4.97 -9.74 -5.71
CA SER A 225 4.92 -10.80 -4.69
C SER A 225 4.97 -12.22 -5.28
N SER A 226 4.18 -12.47 -6.33
CA SER A 226 4.12 -13.82 -6.93
C SER A 226 5.44 -14.22 -7.61
N ALA A 227 6.14 -13.25 -8.20
CA ALA A 227 7.47 -13.48 -8.78
C ALA A 227 8.51 -13.77 -7.68
N GLY A 228 8.52 -12.99 -6.59
CA GLY A 228 9.42 -13.22 -5.45
C GLY A 228 9.17 -14.57 -4.77
N ILE A 229 7.90 -14.95 -4.57
CA ILE A 229 7.55 -16.28 -4.04
C ILE A 229 8.04 -17.39 -4.95
N LYS A 230 7.90 -17.24 -6.27
CA LYS A 230 8.45 -18.19 -7.24
C LYS A 230 9.97 -18.26 -7.16
N ASP A 231 10.66 -17.12 -7.11
CA ASP A 231 12.11 -17.06 -7.05
C ASP A 231 12.69 -17.77 -5.80
N VAL A 232 12.07 -17.57 -4.63
CA VAL A 232 12.49 -18.28 -3.41
C VAL A 232 12.15 -19.76 -3.47
N THR A 233 10.98 -20.14 -4.03
CA THR A 233 10.62 -21.56 -4.22
C THR A 233 11.59 -22.30 -5.11
N GLU A 234 12.12 -21.63 -6.13
CA GLU A 234 13.12 -22.17 -7.06
C GLU A 234 14.56 -22.06 -6.53
N GLY A 235 14.77 -21.51 -5.33
CA GLY A 235 16.10 -21.34 -4.72
C GLY A 235 17.00 -20.31 -5.42
N LYS A 236 16.42 -19.37 -6.18
CA LYS A 236 17.15 -18.29 -6.86
C LYS A 236 17.55 -17.15 -5.92
N VAL A 237 16.76 -16.96 -4.86
CA VAL A 237 16.97 -15.95 -3.81
C VAL A 237 16.81 -16.61 -2.44
N ASN A 238 17.40 -15.98 -1.42
CA ASN A 238 17.27 -16.44 -0.04
C ASN A 238 15.88 -16.15 0.53
N ILE A 239 15.29 -14.99 0.18
CA ILE A 239 14.05 -14.50 0.75
C ILE A 239 13.11 -14.01 -0.37
N GLY A 240 11.88 -14.51 -0.39
CA GLY A 240 10.78 -13.96 -1.17
C GLY A 240 10.02 -12.91 -0.36
N MET A 241 9.70 -11.76 -0.94
CA MET A 241 8.94 -10.70 -0.28
C MET A 241 7.52 -10.67 -0.80
N SER A 242 6.54 -10.68 0.11
CA SER A 242 5.11 -10.63 -0.25
C SER A 242 4.35 -9.57 0.52
N SER A 243 3.38 -8.94 -0.15
CA SER A 243 2.38 -8.03 0.43
C SER A 243 0.99 -8.67 0.50
N ARG A 244 0.95 -9.96 0.63
CA ARG A 244 -0.18 -10.82 0.98
C ARG A 244 0.31 -12.02 1.78
N ALA A 245 -0.57 -12.68 2.51
CA ALA A 245 -0.26 -13.98 3.07
C ALA A 245 0.13 -14.99 1.97
N LEU A 246 0.94 -15.98 2.32
CA LEU A 246 1.22 -17.09 1.43
C LEU A 246 -0.05 -17.96 1.28
N LYS A 247 -0.24 -18.51 0.08
CA LYS A 247 -1.30 -19.45 -0.19
C LYS A 247 -0.98 -20.80 0.43
N GLU A 248 -2.00 -21.65 0.60
CA GLU A 248 -1.84 -22.97 1.20
C GLU A 248 -0.81 -23.83 0.45
N GLU A 249 -0.84 -23.79 -0.88
CA GLU A 249 0.14 -24.48 -1.72
C GLU A 249 1.57 -23.93 -1.59
N GLU A 250 1.73 -22.63 -1.31
CA GLU A 250 3.03 -21.99 -1.08
C GLU A 250 3.59 -22.39 0.31
N LEU A 251 2.72 -22.45 1.33
CA LEU A 251 3.08 -22.87 2.70
C LEU A 251 3.52 -24.34 2.78
N ALA A 252 3.23 -25.16 1.77
CA ALA A 252 3.69 -26.56 1.74
C ALA A 252 5.22 -26.67 1.67
N THR A 253 5.92 -25.66 1.15
CA THR A 253 7.39 -25.66 0.94
C THR A 253 8.09 -24.43 1.49
N LEU A 254 7.34 -23.41 1.87
CA LEU A 254 7.88 -22.14 2.35
C LEU A 254 7.45 -21.86 3.80
N THR A 255 8.36 -21.28 4.55
CA THR A 255 8.10 -20.71 5.87
C THR A 255 7.70 -19.25 5.70
N GLN A 256 6.54 -18.85 6.26
CA GLN A 256 6.08 -17.47 6.28
C GLN A 256 6.52 -16.78 7.56
N THR A 257 7.17 -15.63 7.43
CA THR A 257 7.45 -14.72 8.52
C THR A 257 6.75 -13.39 8.26
N THR A 258 5.69 -13.09 9.00
CA THR A 258 5.05 -11.76 8.97
C THR A 258 5.93 -10.78 9.73
N PHE A 259 6.30 -9.66 9.09
CA PHE A 259 7.18 -8.66 9.72
C PHE A 259 6.51 -7.28 9.90
N ALA A 260 5.37 -7.07 9.24
CA ALA A 260 4.55 -5.86 9.39
C ALA A 260 3.12 -6.14 8.93
N HIS A 261 2.19 -5.26 9.33
CA HIS A 261 0.86 -5.19 8.70
C HIS A 261 0.69 -3.82 8.04
N ASP A 262 0.02 -3.81 6.89
CA ASP A 262 -0.19 -2.65 6.04
C ASP A 262 -1.67 -2.50 5.71
N GLY A 263 -2.13 -1.25 5.56
CA GLY A 263 -3.42 -0.93 5.00
C GLY A 263 -3.32 -0.71 3.49
N ILE A 264 -4.31 -1.19 2.73
CA ILE A 264 -4.45 -0.84 1.31
C ILE A 264 -5.34 0.40 1.24
N ALA A 265 -4.74 1.58 1.02
CA ALA A 265 -5.46 2.82 0.86
C ALA A 265 -6.06 2.92 -0.56
N VAL A 266 -7.34 3.23 -0.66
CA VAL A 266 -7.98 3.63 -1.91
C VAL A 266 -7.72 5.11 -2.12
N ILE A 267 -7.16 5.47 -3.27
CA ILE A 267 -6.71 6.84 -3.56
C ILE A 267 -7.35 7.39 -4.81
N VAL A 268 -7.60 8.70 -4.78
CA VAL A 268 -8.05 9.50 -5.92
C VAL A 268 -7.21 10.76 -6.06
N ASN A 269 -7.33 11.46 -7.18
CA ASN A 269 -6.69 12.75 -7.38
C ASN A 269 -7.21 13.79 -6.35
N LEU A 270 -6.37 14.74 -5.97
CA LEU A 270 -6.74 15.80 -5.01
C LEU A 270 -7.94 16.64 -5.47
N ASN A 271 -8.13 16.80 -6.78
CA ASN A 271 -9.25 17.56 -7.36
C ASN A 271 -10.55 16.75 -7.43
N ASN A 272 -10.53 15.45 -7.18
CA ASN A 272 -11.74 14.62 -7.14
C ASN A 272 -12.57 15.02 -5.92
N PRO A 273 -13.87 15.39 -6.08
CA PRO A 273 -14.70 15.90 -4.98
C PRO A 273 -15.20 14.83 -4.01
N ILE A 274 -15.03 13.54 -4.33
CA ILE A 274 -15.49 12.45 -3.46
C ILE A 274 -14.71 12.45 -2.13
N GLU A 275 -15.43 12.32 -1.01
CA GLU A 275 -14.84 12.37 0.34
C GLU A 275 -14.79 11.00 1.02
N ALA A 276 -15.57 10.03 0.55
CA ALA A 276 -15.57 8.65 1.07
C ALA A 276 -16.10 7.69 0.00
N ILE A 277 -15.86 6.39 0.17
CA ILE A 277 -16.32 5.35 -0.76
C ILE A 277 -16.68 4.09 0.04
N THR A 278 -17.66 3.31 -0.47
CA THR A 278 -17.99 2.01 0.13
C THR A 278 -17.32 0.86 -0.62
N SER A 279 -17.17 -0.27 0.06
CA SER A 279 -16.67 -1.52 -0.56
C SER A 279 -17.50 -1.92 -1.79
N ALA A 280 -18.84 -1.73 -1.74
CA ALA A 280 -19.73 -2.02 -2.86
C ALA A 280 -19.47 -1.10 -4.07
N GLN A 281 -19.22 0.20 -3.84
CA GLN A 281 -18.85 1.14 -4.89
C GLN A 281 -17.50 0.82 -5.50
N ILE A 282 -16.50 0.45 -4.68
CA ILE A 282 -15.20 0.01 -5.15
C ILE A 282 -15.36 -1.22 -6.06
N THR A 283 -16.11 -2.23 -5.63
CA THR A 283 -16.37 -3.42 -6.43
C THR A 283 -16.99 -3.05 -7.77
N SER A 284 -18.05 -2.23 -7.76
CA SER A 284 -18.78 -1.82 -8.98
C SER A 284 -17.88 -1.04 -9.96
N ILE A 285 -16.98 -0.18 -9.45
CA ILE A 285 -16.00 0.54 -10.28
C ILE A 285 -14.97 -0.43 -10.88
N TYR A 286 -14.37 -1.28 -10.04
CA TYR A 286 -13.30 -2.18 -10.49
C TYR A 286 -13.80 -3.33 -11.36
N THR A 287 -15.10 -3.64 -11.35
CA THR A 287 -15.74 -4.58 -12.29
C THR A 287 -16.31 -3.90 -13.54
N GLY A 288 -16.23 -2.54 -13.63
CA GLY A 288 -16.71 -1.78 -14.79
C GLY A 288 -18.23 -1.58 -14.84
N GLU A 289 -18.96 -1.92 -13.78
CA GLU A 289 -20.40 -1.68 -13.66
C GLU A 289 -20.70 -0.20 -13.48
N THR A 290 -19.86 0.53 -12.71
CA THR A 290 -19.93 1.99 -12.55
C THR A 290 -18.76 2.63 -13.30
N ARG A 291 -19.05 3.51 -14.26
CA ARG A 291 -18.08 4.07 -15.20
C ARG A 291 -17.83 5.57 -15.03
N THR A 292 -18.68 6.29 -14.29
CA THR A 292 -18.59 7.74 -14.12
C THR A 292 -18.78 8.13 -12.66
N TRP A 293 -18.15 9.24 -12.24
CA TRP A 293 -18.19 9.67 -10.85
C TRP A 293 -19.59 10.17 -10.41
N ASP A 294 -20.42 10.69 -11.32
CA ASP A 294 -21.80 11.07 -11.02
C ASP A 294 -22.72 9.87 -10.75
N ALA A 295 -22.30 8.67 -11.20
CA ALA A 295 -22.99 7.42 -10.89
C ALA A 295 -22.56 6.82 -9.53
N VAL A 296 -21.47 7.30 -8.92
CA VAL A 296 -21.06 6.91 -7.57
C VAL A 296 -21.91 7.69 -6.57
N GLU A 297 -22.88 7.03 -5.93
CA GLU A 297 -23.73 7.66 -4.92
C GLU A 297 -22.86 8.25 -3.79
N ALA A 298 -23.15 9.49 -3.40
CA ALA A 298 -22.48 10.10 -2.26
C ALA A 298 -22.73 9.26 -1.00
N VAL A 299 -21.65 8.91 -0.31
CA VAL A 299 -21.76 8.25 1.01
C VAL A 299 -22.37 9.25 1.96
N THR A 300 -23.62 9.02 2.35
CA THR A 300 -24.20 9.76 3.47
C THR A 300 -23.57 9.23 4.74
N GLU A 301 -22.96 10.12 5.54
CA GLU A 301 -22.50 9.74 6.88
C GLU A 301 -23.62 8.99 7.60
N PRO A 302 -23.30 7.83 8.25
CA PRO A 302 -24.28 7.19 9.10
C PRO A 302 -24.71 8.21 10.16
N ALA A 303 -26.01 8.48 10.26
CA ALA A 303 -26.56 9.39 11.26
C ALA A 303 -26.06 8.94 12.64
N ALA A 304 -25.37 9.82 13.37
CA ALA A 304 -24.79 9.61 14.68
C ALA A 304 -25.82 9.16 15.71
#